data_79f83eeae9615b3fd1fb86e13a6de880
#
_entry.id   79f83eeae9615b3fd1fb86e13a6de880
#
_cell.length_a   1.000
_cell.length_b   1.000
_cell.length_c   1.000
_cell.angle_alpha   90.00
_cell.angle_beta   90.00
_cell.angle_gamma   90.00
#
_symmetry.space_group_name_H-M   'P 1'
#
loop_
_entity.id
_entity.type
_entity.pdbx_description
1 polymer ?
#
loop_
_entity_poly.entity_id
_entity_poly.type
_entity_poly.pdbx_seq_one_letter_code
_entity_poly.pdbx_strand_id
1 'polypeptide(L)'
;MHSVSDTRSRGLLKEHLRPFGNVIDVEPKVALKAAVEYLVRAQEQHADAGMGSYHLVHGWGASYPETTGYAIPSLLASAKFLEWPMLEEPAIKAAEWLLKIQQPDGGWQGGRVGEGRPSIVFNTAQVIRGMLAVHAHTSDERFLIAARKAALWIASAQDPDGAWRACNFLGVARVYDTYVDAPLLRVHAITGDALLKEAAERNLQWVLTQQQANGWFANCDNTVRHNDRPITHTIAYTIDGLLECDHLLERPELVSAAAKASRELLQQFLPNGTLHGRYNAQWIGSEYPLMTGCAQLAITWSTLFQRTGEEPFRDGAIKMTEALKTVQHASLVGPLEQRGAMPGSYPLWGRYEKFAFPNWATKYFIDALLAVERIKK
;
A
#
# COMPACT_ATOMS: atom_id res chain seq x y z
N MET A 1 -11.78 28.23 -9.25
CA MET A 1 -11.80 28.22 -7.76
C MET A 1 -13.16 27.70 -7.33
N HIS A 2 -13.30 26.39 -7.09
CA HIS A 2 -14.50 25.85 -6.45
C HIS A 2 -14.45 26.23 -4.98
N SER A 3 -15.39 27.05 -4.56
CA SER A 3 -15.50 27.53 -3.18
C SER A 3 -15.75 26.33 -2.27
N VAL A 4 -14.94 26.20 -1.21
CA VAL A 4 -15.13 25.28 -0.07
C VAL A 4 -16.44 25.56 0.69
N SER A 5 -17.32 26.37 0.12
CA SER A 5 -18.62 26.77 0.67
C SER A 5 -19.76 25.77 0.42
N ASP A 6 -19.47 24.62 -0.21
CA ASP A 6 -20.49 23.59 -0.42
C ASP A 6 -20.86 22.93 0.92
N THR A 7 -22.15 22.82 1.18
CA THR A 7 -22.74 22.20 2.38
C THR A 7 -22.20 20.78 2.64
N ARG A 8 -21.87 20.04 1.56
CA ARG A 8 -21.31 18.67 1.61
C ARG A 8 -19.89 18.67 2.15
N SER A 9 -19.03 19.60 1.69
CA SER A 9 -17.65 19.73 2.20
C SER A 9 -17.63 20.11 3.67
N ARG A 10 -18.58 20.93 4.13
CA ARG A 10 -18.74 21.27 5.56
C ARG A 10 -19.21 20.06 6.37
N GLY A 11 -20.11 19.25 5.83
CA GLY A 11 -20.55 17.99 6.46
C GLY A 11 -19.37 17.04 6.66
N LEU A 12 -18.56 16.82 5.62
CA LEU A 12 -17.36 16.00 5.69
C LEU A 12 -16.37 16.48 6.77
N LEU A 13 -16.08 17.79 6.83
CA LEU A 13 -15.16 18.33 7.82
C LEU A 13 -15.67 18.13 9.27
N LYS A 14 -17.00 18.21 9.48
CA LYS A 14 -17.60 17.92 10.80
C LYS A 14 -17.42 16.46 11.21
N GLU A 15 -17.56 15.51 10.29
CA GLU A 15 -17.30 14.08 10.57
C GLU A 15 -15.85 13.84 11.03
N HIS A 16 -14.89 14.57 10.46
CA HIS A 16 -13.48 14.49 10.86
C HIS A 16 -13.14 15.17 12.20
N LEU A 17 -14.11 15.76 12.90
CA LEU A 17 -13.95 16.20 14.29
C LEU A 17 -14.22 15.06 15.30
N ARG A 18 -14.77 13.94 14.86
CA ARG A 18 -14.95 12.76 15.73
C ARG A 18 -13.60 12.12 16.05
N PRO A 19 -13.43 11.55 17.26
CA PRO A 19 -12.21 10.81 17.58
C PRO A 19 -12.02 9.60 16.63
N PHE A 20 -10.77 9.33 16.24
CA PHE A 20 -10.43 8.09 15.56
C PHE A 20 -10.68 6.90 16.51
N GLY A 21 -11.16 5.79 15.97
CA GLY A 21 -11.49 4.60 16.77
C GLY A 21 -12.93 4.58 17.32
N ASN A 22 -13.71 5.65 17.11
CA ASN A 22 -15.13 5.62 17.41
C ASN A 22 -15.84 4.74 16.37
N VAL A 23 -16.25 3.55 16.78
CA VAL A 23 -16.76 2.52 15.85
C VAL A 23 -18.23 2.79 15.48
N ILE A 24 -18.50 2.78 14.18
CA ILE A 24 -19.85 2.74 13.59
C ILE A 24 -20.02 1.36 12.96
N ASP A 25 -21.14 0.71 13.21
CA ASP A 25 -21.44 -0.58 12.58
C ASP A 25 -21.74 -0.38 11.09
N VAL A 26 -20.74 -0.72 10.27
CA VAL A 26 -20.85 -0.75 8.80
C VAL A 26 -20.53 -2.15 8.34
N GLU A 27 -21.46 -2.74 7.61
CA GLU A 27 -21.29 -4.10 7.08
C GLU A 27 -20.05 -4.15 6.15
N PRO A 28 -19.11 -5.13 6.32
CA PRO A 28 -17.85 -5.17 5.59
C PRO A 28 -18.01 -5.17 4.07
N LYS A 29 -19.00 -5.87 3.52
CA LYS A 29 -19.27 -5.88 2.08
C LYS A 29 -19.72 -4.52 1.55
N VAL A 30 -20.48 -3.76 2.35
CA VAL A 30 -20.89 -2.39 1.99
C VAL A 30 -19.69 -1.46 1.93
N ALA A 31 -18.81 -1.54 2.95
CA ALA A 31 -17.58 -0.77 2.98
C ALA A 31 -16.64 -1.13 1.80
N LEU A 32 -16.47 -2.42 1.53
CA LEU A 32 -15.66 -2.91 0.41
C LEU A 32 -16.20 -2.42 -0.94
N LYS A 33 -17.52 -2.56 -1.17
CA LYS A 33 -18.15 -2.09 -2.41
C LYS A 33 -17.92 -0.60 -2.64
N ALA A 34 -18.15 0.23 -1.61
CA ALA A 34 -17.92 1.67 -1.71
C ALA A 34 -16.45 2.02 -2.02
N ALA A 35 -15.49 1.31 -1.41
CA ALA A 35 -14.06 1.51 -1.66
C ALA A 35 -13.67 1.15 -3.10
N VAL A 36 -14.17 0.04 -3.62
CA VAL A 36 -13.93 -0.40 -5.00
C VAL A 36 -14.54 0.58 -6.00
N GLU A 37 -15.78 1.04 -5.76
CA GLU A 37 -16.44 2.07 -6.59
C GLU A 37 -15.64 3.37 -6.65
N TYR A 38 -14.92 3.73 -5.58
CA TYR A 38 -14.01 4.87 -5.62
C TYR A 38 -12.82 4.62 -6.56
N LEU A 39 -12.18 3.45 -6.51
CA LEU A 39 -11.06 3.13 -7.41
C LEU A 39 -11.49 3.12 -8.89
N VAL A 40 -12.66 2.57 -9.18
CA VAL A 40 -13.23 2.60 -10.55
C VAL A 40 -13.47 4.04 -10.99
N ARG A 41 -14.09 4.89 -10.14
CA ARG A 41 -14.24 6.32 -10.45
C ARG A 41 -12.90 7.03 -10.66
N ALA A 42 -11.88 6.71 -9.85
CA ALA A 42 -10.55 7.28 -10.00
C ALA A 42 -9.91 6.95 -11.36
N GLN A 43 -10.22 5.78 -11.91
CA GLN A 43 -9.80 5.39 -13.25
C GLN A 43 -10.62 6.09 -14.34
N GLU A 44 -11.94 6.16 -14.20
CA GLU A 44 -12.85 6.76 -15.18
C GLU A 44 -12.64 8.27 -15.40
N GLN A 45 -11.97 8.95 -14.46
CA GLN A 45 -11.62 10.38 -14.61
C GLN A 45 -10.47 10.61 -15.60
N HIS A 46 -9.80 9.56 -16.05
CA HIS A 46 -8.62 9.64 -16.91
C HIS A 46 -8.83 8.84 -18.20
N ALA A 47 -8.55 9.49 -19.34
CA ALA A 47 -8.65 8.85 -20.66
C ALA A 47 -7.60 7.74 -20.87
N ASP A 48 -6.56 7.69 -20.04
CA ASP A 48 -5.44 6.76 -20.14
C ASP A 48 -5.68 5.42 -19.40
N ALA A 49 -6.78 5.29 -18.67
CA ALA A 49 -7.11 4.15 -17.83
C ALA A 49 -6.20 3.95 -16.58
N GLY A 50 -5.35 4.91 -16.25
CA GLY A 50 -4.64 4.96 -14.97
C GLY A 50 -5.52 5.54 -13.85
N MET A 51 -5.07 5.39 -12.62
CA MET A 51 -5.80 5.87 -11.45
C MET A 51 -5.09 7.08 -10.83
N GLY A 52 -5.83 8.17 -10.65
CA GLY A 52 -5.41 9.34 -9.89
C GLY A 52 -5.95 9.33 -8.46
N SER A 53 -5.67 10.39 -7.72
CA SER A 53 -6.21 10.64 -6.38
C SER A 53 -7.02 11.93 -6.37
N TYR A 54 -8.09 11.94 -5.58
CA TYR A 54 -8.92 13.13 -5.43
C TYR A 54 -8.42 14.03 -4.30
N HIS A 55 -8.39 15.34 -4.55
CA HIS A 55 -8.07 16.36 -3.55
C HIS A 55 -9.21 17.37 -3.45
N LEU A 56 -9.68 17.69 -2.24
CA LEU A 56 -10.85 18.57 -2.03
C LEU A 56 -10.72 19.96 -2.67
N VAL A 57 -9.50 20.48 -2.82
CA VAL A 57 -9.25 21.81 -3.38
C VAL A 57 -8.88 21.76 -4.86
N HIS A 58 -8.14 20.71 -5.26
CA HIS A 58 -7.54 20.65 -6.61
C HIS A 58 -8.25 19.67 -7.56
N GLY A 59 -9.22 18.89 -7.05
CA GLY A 59 -9.88 17.86 -7.84
C GLY A 59 -9.00 16.64 -8.09
N TRP A 60 -9.24 15.93 -9.18
CA TRP A 60 -8.48 14.74 -9.57
C TRP A 60 -7.07 15.08 -10.03
N GLY A 61 -6.09 14.39 -9.45
CA GLY A 61 -4.70 14.45 -9.89
C GLY A 61 -4.44 13.50 -11.07
N ALA A 62 -3.34 13.68 -11.78
CA ALA A 62 -2.95 12.80 -12.89
C ALA A 62 -2.74 11.35 -12.46
N SER A 63 -2.86 10.42 -13.41
CA SER A 63 -2.65 8.98 -13.22
C SER A 63 -1.27 8.67 -12.64
N TYR A 64 -1.23 7.72 -11.71
CA TYR A 64 0.01 7.31 -11.05
C TYR A 64 0.29 5.82 -11.33
N PRO A 65 1.33 5.51 -12.14
CA PRO A 65 1.62 4.13 -12.55
C PRO A 65 1.78 3.15 -11.40
N GLU A 66 2.58 3.49 -10.38
CA GLU A 66 2.79 2.68 -9.19
C GLU A 66 1.47 2.28 -8.54
N THR A 67 0.65 3.28 -8.20
CA THR A 67 -0.56 3.06 -7.42
C THR A 67 -1.66 2.38 -8.24
N THR A 68 -1.66 2.58 -9.55
CA THR A 68 -2.49 1.82 -10.48
C THR A 68 -2.06 0.36 -10.51
N GLY A 69 -0.75 0.09 -10.55
CA GLY A 69 -0.20 -1.26 -10.61
C GLY A 69 -0.66 -2.14 -9.45
N TYR A 70 -0.48 -1.70 -8.21
CA TYR A 70 -0.89 -2.51 -7.07
C TYR A 70 -2.39 -2.46 -6.73
N ALA A 71 -3.17 -1.56 -7.36
CA ALA A 71 -4.63 -1.59 -7.25
C ALA A 71 -5.25 -2.74 -8.05
N ILE A 72 -4.61 -3.20 -9.12
CA ILE A 72 -5.08 -4.28 -9.99
C ILE A 72 -5.41 -5.57 -9.20
N PRO A 73 -4.48 -6.16 -8.42
CA PRO A 73 -4.80 -7.36 -7.64
C PRO A 73 -5.93 -7.16 -6.64
N SER A 74 -6.07 -5.96 -6.07
CA SER A 74 -7.17 -5.64 -5.16
C SER A 74 -8.53 -5.62 -5.87
N LEU A 75 -8.60 -5.10 -7.10
CA LEU A 75 -9.82 -5.15 -7.92
C LEU A 75 -10.20 -6.59 -8.27
N LEU A 76 -9.24 -7.42 -8.72
CA LEU A 76 -9.49 -8.82 -9.06
C LEU A 76 -9.92 -9.65 -7.82
N ALA A 77 -9.28 -9.42 -6.67
CA ALA A 77 -9.67 -10.08 -5.44
C ALA A 77 -11.07 -9.66 -4.97
N SER A 78 -11.41 -8.38 -5.14
CA SER A 78 -12.75 -7.85 -4.83
C SER A 78 -13.82 -8.39 -5.78
N ALA A 79 -13.51 -8.54 -7.08
CA ALA A 79 -14.40 -9.15 -8.06
C ALA A 79 -14.84 -10.54 -7.61
N LYS A 80 -13.87 -11.36 -7.18
CA LYS A 80 -14.13 -12.70 -6.67
C LYS A 80 -14.92 -12.69 -5.35
N PHE A 81 -14.53 -11.85 -4.38
CA PHE A 81 -15.17 -11.83 -3.05
C PHE A 81 -16.60 -11.29 -3.07
N LEU A 82 -16.87 -10.27 -3.90
CA LEU A 82 -18.19 -9.66 -4.05
C LEU A 82 -19.06 -10.37 -5.09
N GLU A 83 -18.52 -11.37 -5.78
CA GLU A 83 -19.18 -12.00 -6.95
C GLU A 83 -19.58 -10.95 -7.99
N TRP A 84 -18.66 -10.00 -8.24
CA TRP A 84 -18.89 -8.84 -9.12
C TRP A 84 -17.89 -8.83 -10.29
N PRO A 85 -18.09 -9.64 -11.34
CA PRO A 85 -17.13 -9.83 -12.42
C PRO A 85 -16.86 -8.55 -13.24
N MET A 86 -17.75 -7.56 -13.21
CA MET A 86 -17.53 -6.28 -13.92
C MET A 86 -16.28 -5.52 -13.43
N LEU A 87 -15.69 -5.88 -12.28
CA LEU A 87 -14.44 -5.31 -11.79
C LEU A 87 -13.18 -5.84 -12.49
N GLU A 88 -13.30 -6.93 -13.24
CA GLU A 88 -12.18 -7.52 -13.99
C GLU A 88 -11.78 -6.61 -15.16
N GLU A 89 -12.75 -6.01 -15.85
CA GLU A 89 -12.49 -5.12 -16.97
C GLU A 89 -11.66 -3.87 -16.58
N PRO A 90 -11.98 -3.10 -15.53
CA PRO A 90 -11.12 -2.02 -15.03
C PRO A 90 -9.71 -2.47 -14.68
N ALA A 91 -9.54 -3.64 -14.07
CA ALA A 91 -8.23 -4.19 -13.73
C ALA A 91 -7.39 -4.50 -14.99
N ILE A 92 -8.00 -5.13 -16.01
CA ILE A 92 -7.33 -5.45 -17.27
C ILE A 92 -6.99 -4.17 -18.05
N LYS A 93 -7.91 -3.19 -18.13
CA LYS A 93 -7.65 -1.89 -18.77
C LYS A 93 -6.47 -1.15 -18.13
N ALA A 94 -6.37 -1.16 -16.81
CA ALA A 94 -5.25 -0.58 -16.08
C ALA A 94 -3.93 -1.27 -16.46
N ALA A 95 -3.91 -2.61 -16.52
CA ALA A 95 -2.73 -3.37 -16.90
C ALA A 95 -2.32 -3.13 -18.37
N GLU A 96 -3.26 -3.06 -19.29
CA GLU A 96 -3.01 -2.73 -20.70
C GLU A 96 -2.42 -1.30 -20.85
N TRP A 97 -2.88 -0.35 -20.07
CA TRP A 97 -2.29 0.98 -20.04
C TRP A 97 -0.85 0.94 -19.52
N LEU A 98 -0.59 0.21 -18.44
CA LEU A 98 0.76 0.07 -17.88
C LEU A 98 1.72 -0.60 -18.86
N LEU A 99 1.28 -1.59 -19.67
CA LEU A 99 2.10 -2.14 -20.76
C LEU A 99 2.54 -1.07 -21.77
N LYS A 100 1.61 -0.17 -22.14
CA LYS A 100 1.88 0.90 -23.14
C LYS A 100 2.89 1.92 -22.66
N ILE A 101 2.98 2.17 -21.35
CA ILE A 101 3.86 3.17 -20.75
C ILE A 101 5.13 2.59 -20.13
N GLN A 102 5.38 1.28 -20.26
CA GLN A 102 6.65 0.69 -19.82
C GLN A 102 7.81 1.34 -20.56
N GLN A 103 8.82 1.79 -19.81
CA GLN A 103 9.96 2.49 -20.39
C GLN A 103 10.91 1.52 -21.14
N PRO A 104 11.76 2.02 -22.06
CA PRO A 104 12.69 1.18 -22.82
C PRO A 104 13.65 0.35 -21.96
N ASP A 105 14.04 0.87 -20.79
CA ASP A 105 14.87 0.16 -19.80
C ASP A 105 14.14 -1.01 -19.12
N GLY A 106 12.83 -1.06 -19.21
CA GLY A 106 11.98 -2.10 -18.61
C GLY A 106 11.26 -1.65 -17.35
N GLY A 107 11.64 -0.53 -16.77
CA GLY A 107 10.99 0.03 -15.58
C GLY A 107 9.74 0.86 -15.87
N TRP A 108 9.15 1.40 -14.82
CA TRP A 108 8.10 2.42 -14.88
C TRP A 108 8.53 3.67 -14.14
N GLN A 109 8.16 4.82 -14.69
CA GLN A 109 8.48 6.12 -14.12
C GLN A 109 8.06 6.24 -12.65
N GLY A 110 8.81 7.02 -11.87
CA GLY A 110 8.38 7.50 -10.57
C GLY A 110 7.35 8.63 -10.71
N GLY A 111 6.48 8.78 -9.71
CA GLY A 111 5.50 9.86 -9.67
C GLY A 111 4.39 9.73 -10.69
N ARG A 112 3.71 10.84 -10.95
CA ARG A 112 2.52 10.90 -11.82
C ARG A 112 2.89 11.07 -13.29
N VAL A 113 1.99 10.66 -14.17
CA VAL A 113 2.11 10.89 -15.61
C VAL A 113 2.25 12.38 -15.89
N GLY A 114 3.16 12.72 -16.83
CA GLY A 114 3.46 14.11 -17.18
C GLY A 114 4.58 14.75 -16.35
N GLU A 115 5.06 14.12 -15.28
CA GLU A 115 6.21 14.63 -14.50
C GLU A 115 7.57 14.35 -15.14
N GLY A 116 7.64 13.49 -16.17
CA GLY A 116 8.87 13.20 -16.91
C GLY A 116 9.98 12.57 -16.09
N ARG A 117 9.63 11.76 -15.08
CA ARG A 117 10.59 11.12 -14.19
C ARG A 117 11.18 9.84 -14.78
N PRO A 118 12.39 9.45 -14.38
CA PRO A 118 12.98 8.17 -14.76
C PRO A 118 12.25 6.98 -14.10
N SER A 119 12.61 5.79 -14.53
CA SER A 119 12.21 4.55 -13.85
C SER A 119 12.73 4.53 -12.42
N ILE A 120 11.84 4.12 -11.48
CA ILE A 120 12.13 4.01 -10.04
C ILE A 120 11.87 2.59 -9.60
N VAL A 121 12.80 2.02 -8.84
CA VAL A 121 12.78 0.62 -8.37
C VAL A 121 11.48 0.31 -7.63
N PHE A 122 11.16 1.07 -6.60
CA PHE A 122 9.94 0.84 -5.80
C PHE A 122 8.67 0.91 -6.68
N ASN A 123 8.52 1.96 -7.49
CA ASN A 123 7.36 2.16 -8.36
C ASN A 123 7.22 1.00 -9.37
N THR A 124 8.34 0.60 -9.98
CA THR A 124 8.38 -0.52 -10.92
C THR A 124 7.93 -1.83 -10.30
N ALA A 125 8.40 -2.13 -9.09
CA ALA A 125 8.02 -3.35 -8.37
C ALA A 125 6.50 -3.42 -8.09
N GLN A 126 5.87 -2.27 -7.79
CA GLN A 126 4.42 -2.25 -7.57
C GLN A 126 3.63 -2.51 -8.86
N VAL A 127 4.14 -2.07 -10.01
CA VAL A 127 3.53 -2.41 -11.30
C VAL A 127 3.67 -3.89 -11.63
N ILE A 128 4.82 -4.52 -11.30
CA ILE A 128 5.01 -5.98 -11.46
C ILE A 128 3.88 -6.75 -10.77
N ARG A 129 3.41 -6.33 -9.59
CA ARG A 129 2.28 -6.97 -8.89
C ARG A 129 1.02 -7.01 -9.75
N GLY A 130 0.70 -5.89 -10.41
CA GLY A 130 -0.44 -5.80 -11.32
C GLY A 130 -0.28 -6.66 -12.55
N MET A 131 0.91 -6.65 -13.16
CA MET A 131 1.22 -7.49 -14.34
C MET A 131 1.03 -8.97 -14.02
N LEU A 132 1.61 -9.45 -12.92
CA LEU A 132 1.48 -10.86 -12.51
C LEU A 132 0.04 -11.24 -12.17
N ALA A 133 -0.73 -10.34 -11.56
CA ALA A 133 -2.13 -10.59 -11.23
C ALA A 133 -2.99 -10.78 -12.50
N VAL A 134 -2.80 -9.92 -13.51
CA VAL A 134 -3.54 -10.05 -14.77
C VAL A 134 -3.04 -11.24 -15.59
N HIS A 135 -1.73 -11.51 -15.62
CA HIS A 135 -1.21 -12.75 -16.24
C HIS A 135 -1.87 -14.00 -15.62
N ALA A 136 -1.92 -14.09 -14.30
CA ALA A 136 -2.56 -15.22 -13.61
C ALA A 136 -4.05 -15.33 -13.90
N HIS A 137 -4.75 -14.21 -14.13
CA HIS A 137 -6.18 -14.17 -14.43
C HIS A 137 -6.50 -14.50 -15.87
N THR A 138 -5.68 -14.03 -16.83
CA THR A 138 -5.96 -14.11 -18.28
C THR A 138 -5.15 -15.12 -19.04
N SER A 139 -4.02 -15.58 -18.49
CA SER A 139 -2.98 -16.35 -19.16
C SER A 139 -2.31 -15.63 -20.34
N ASP A 140 -2.41 -14.30 -20.41
CA ASP A 140 -1.76 -13.49 -21.45
C ASP A 140 -0.29 -13.24 -21.10
N GLU A 141 0.60 -13.84 -21.89
CA GLU A 141 2.06 -13.81 -21.72
C GLU A 141 2.67 -12.40 -21.84
N ARG A 142 2.00 -11.43 -22.47
CA ARG A 142 2.51 -10.06 -22.58
C ARG A 142 2.78 -9.45 -21.20
N PHE A 143 1.92 -9.74 -20.23
CA PHE A 143 2.05 -9.23 -18.86
C PHE A 143 3.23 -9.88 -18.13
N LEU A 144 3.46 -11.18 -18.29
CA LEU A 144 4.62 -11.85 -17.70
C LEU A 144 5.92 -11.39 -18.33
N ILE A 145 5.97 -11.20 -19.65
CA ILE A 145 7.14 -10.67 -20.37
C ILE A 145 7.50 -9.28 -19.85
N ALA A 146 6.51 -8.39 -19.67
CA ALA A 146 6.73 -7.05 -19.12
C ALA A 146 7.20 -7.09 -17.66
N ALA A 147 6.58 -7.92 -16.82
CA ALA A 147 6.97 -8.12 -15.43
C ALA A 147 8.41 -8.65 -15.31
N ARG A 148 8.79 -9.65 -16.13
CA ARG A 148 10.13 -10.22 -16.17
C ARG A 148 11.18 -9.18 -16.59
N LYS A 149 10.91 -8.42 -17.66
CA LYS A 149 11.79 -7.34 -18.11
C LYS A 149 12.04 -6.32 -16.99
N ALA A 150 10.99 -5.91 -16.30
CA ALA A 150 11.07 -4.98 -15.19
C ALA A 150 11.84 -5.54 -13.99
N ALA A 151 11.59 -6.81 -13.63
CA ALA A 151 12.29 -7.47 -12.54
C ALA A 151 13.80 -7.58 -12.80
N LEU A 152 14.21 -7.93 -14.02
CA LEU A 152 15.62 -7.98 -14.41
C LEU A 152 16.26 -6.58 -14.37
N TRP A 153 15.54 -5.53 -14.78
CA TRP A 153 16.02 -4.14 -14.63
C TRP A 153 16.23 -3.79 -13.15
N ILE A 154 15.28 -4.11 -12.26
CA ILE A 154 15.42 -3.90 -10.81
C ILE A 154 16.67 -4.63 -10.28
N ALA A 155 16.85 -5.90 -10.63
CA ALA A 155 18.01 -6.68 -10.18
C ALA A 155 19.33 -6.07 -10.68
N SER A 156 19.36 -5.55 -11.91
CA SER A 156 20.56 -4.90 -12.48
C SER A 156 20.90 -3.54 -11.84
N ALA A 157 19.92 -2.87 -11.25
CA ALA A 157 20.10 -1.58 -10.59
C ALA A 157 20.55 -1.69 -9.11
N GLN A 158 20.69 -2.92 -8.58
CA GLN A 158 21.03 -3.17 -7.19
C GLN A 158 22.51 -2.87 -6.91
N ASP A 159 22.76 -2.18 -5.80
CA ASP A 159 24.11 -1.93 -5.30
C ASP A 159 24.75 -3.23 -4.75
N PRO A 160 26.10 -3.30 -4.66
CA PRO A 160 26.81 -4.50 -4.19
C PRO A 160 26.43 -4.95 -2.78
N ASP A 161 26.00 -4.04 -1.90
CA ASP A 161 25.55 -4.34 -0.53
C ASP A 161 24.09 -4.85 -0.44
N GLY A 162 23.40 -4.94 -1.57
CA GLY A 162 22.03 -5.42 -1.64
C GLY A 162 20.95 -4.35 -1.55
N ALA A 163 21.29 -3.10 -1.27
CA ALA A 163 20.35 -1.99 -1.31
C ALA A 163 20.16 -1.41 -2.73
N TRP A 164 19.17 -0.55 -2.91
CA TRP A 164 19.01 0.26 -4.13
C TRP A 164 19.15 1.73 -3.78
N ARG A 165 19.99 2.47 -4.54
CA ARG A 165 20.19 3.92 -4.37
C ARG A 165 19.98 4.69 -5.66
N ALA A 166 20.75 4.40 -6.70
CA ALA A 166 20.80 5.21 -7.93
C ALA A 166 19.42 5.35 -8.61
N CYS A 167 18.65 4.29 -8.67
CA CYS A 167 17.31 4.24 -9.27
C CYS A 167 16.19 4.20 -8.21
N ASN A 168 16.46 4.71 -7.01
CA ASN A 168 15.46 4.80 -5.95
C ASN A 168 15.07 6.25 -5.68
N PHE A 169 13.93 6.44 -4.98
CA PHE A 169 13.45 7.78 -4.65
C PHE A 169 14.45 8.52 -3.77
N LEU A 170 14.81 9.74 -4.18
CA LEU A 170 15.86 10.59 -3.56
C LEU A 170 17.29 10.00 -3.59
N GLY A 171 17.56 8.95 -4.34
CA GLY A 171 18.90 8.37 -4.46
C GLY A 171 19.45 7.75 -3.17
N VAL A 172 18.58 7.22 -2.29
CA VAL A 172 18.97 6.67 -0.99
C VAL A 172 18.34 5.31 -0.75
N ALA A 173 19.08 4.45 -0.03
CA ALA A 173 18.58 3.12 0.36
C ALA A 173 17.43 3.22 1.36
N ARG A 174 16.47 2.30 1.23
CA ARG A 174 15.26 2.23 2.06
C ARG A 174 14.97 0.80 2.49
N VAL A 175 14.66 0.61 3.75
CA VAL A 175 14.26 -0.73 4.25
C VAL A 175 12.89 -1.17 3.75
N TYR A 176 12.02 -0.25 3.38
CA TYR A 176 10.72 -0.60 2.79
C TYR A 176 10.83 -1.16 1.36
N ASP A 177 12.04 -1.21 0.79
CA ASP A 177 12.31 -1.94 -0.44
C ASP A 177 12.16 -3.47 -0.27
N THR A 178 11.97 -3.99 0.96
CA THR A 178 11.42 -5.35 1.16
C THR A 178 10.14 -5.58 0.38
N TYR A 179 9.37 -4.53 0.13
CA TYR A 179 8.14 -4.58 -0.67
C TYR A 179 8.43 -4.68 -2.19
N VAL A 180 9.70 -4.54 -2.59
CA VAL A 180 10.24 -4.83 -3.94
C VAL A 180 10.61 -6.31 -4.05
N ASP A 181 11.12 -6.92 -2.99
CA ASP A 181 11.66 -8.28 -3.01
C ASP A 181 10.60 -9.34 -3.36
N ALA A 182 9.39 -9.23 -2.80
CA ALA A 182 8.33 -10.19 -3.07
C ALA A 182 7.92 -10.23 -4.57
N PRO A 183 7.73 -9.12 -5.31
CA PRO A 183 7.59 -9.14 -6.76
C PRO A 183 8.71 -9.86 -7.50
N LEU A 184 9.98 -9.63 -7.12
CA LEU A 184 11.12 -10.33 -7.73
C LEU A 184 11.02 -11.85 -7.51
N LEU A 185 10.74 -12.28 -6.29
CA LEU A 185 10.58 -13.69 -5.94
C LEU A 185 9.40 -14.35 -6.68
N ARG A 186 8.29 -13.63 -6.87
CA ARG A 186 7.14 -14.12 -7.63
C ARG A 186 7.47 -14.30 -9.11
N VAL A 187 8.20 -13.36 -9.72
CA VAL A 187 8.69 -13.54 -11.11
C VAL A 187 9.66 -14.71 -11.19
N HIS A 188 10.61 -14.82 -10.24
CA HIS A 188 11.52 -15.97 -10.14
C HIS A 188 10.76 -17.31 -10.09
N ALA A 189 9.73 -17.40 -9.25
CA ALA A 189 8.93 -18.64 -9.10
C ALA A 189 8.27 -19.10 -10.42
N ILE A 190 7.95 -18.17 -11.32
CA ILE A 190 7.34 -18.48 -12.62
C ILE A 190 8.40 -18.76 -13.70
N THR A 191 9.48 -17.95 -13.72
CA THR A 191 10.45 -17.93 -14.83
C THR A 191 11.71 -18.76 -14.58
N GLY A 192 12.03 -19.06 -13.32
CA GLY A 192 13.28 -19.71 -12.93
C GLY A 192 14.52 -18.80 -12.93
N ASP A 193 14.38 -17.49 -13.17
CA ASP A 193 15.51 -16.55 -13.21
C ASP A 193 16.17 -16.40 -11.82
N ALA A 194 17.29 -17.10 -11.60
CA ALA A 194 18.00 -17.15 -10.31
C ALA A 194 18.45 -15.75 -9.80
N LEU A 195 18.85 -14.86 -10.72
CA LEU A 195 19.29 -13.49 -10.41
C LEU A 195 18.24 -12.72 -9.60
N LEU A 196 16.94 -12.98 -9.82
CA LEU A 196 15.85 -12.28 -9.13
C LEU A 196 15.78 -12.71 -7.66
N LYS A 197 15.93 -14.01 -7.40
CA LYS A 197 16.00 -14.55 -6.04
C LYS A 197 17.22 -14.04 -5.31
N GLU A 198 18.39 -14.09 -5.94
CA GLU A 198 19.64 -13.60 -5.37
C GLU A 198 19.56 -12.11 -5.02
N ALA A 199 18.95 -11.29 -5.88
CA ALA A 199 18.78 -9.86 -5.60
C ALA A 199 17.87 -9.63 -4.39
N ALA A 200 16.72 -10.31 -4.31
CA ALA A 200 15.82 -10.23 -3.18
C ALA A 200 16.49 -10.68 -1.88
N GLU A 201 17.20 -11.82 -1.87
CA GLU A 201 17.89 -12.33 -0.69
C GLU A 201 18.98 -11.38 -0.19
N ARG A 202 19.75 -10.73 -1.09
CA ARG A 202 20.73 -9.71 -0.70
C ARG A 202 20.08 -8.50 -0.05
N ASN A 203 18.95 -8.02 -0.61
CA ASN A 203 18.24 -6.90 0.00
C ASN A 203 17.66 -7.26 1.36
N LEU A 204 17.01 -8.40 1.50
CA LEU A 204 16.48 -8.87 2.78
C LEU A 204 17.58 -8.95 3.84
N GLN A 205 18.78 -9.44 3.49
CA GLN A 205 19.90 -9.49 4.40
C GLN A 205 20.35 -8.09 4.82
N TRP A 206 20.47 -7.14 3.89
CA TRP A 206 20.76 -5.74 4.19
C TRP A 206 19.70 -5.14 5.11
N VAL A 207 18.41 -5.33 4.84
CA VAL A 207 17.30 -4.82 5.65
C VAL A 207 17.35 -5.34 7.08
N LEU A 208 17.63 -6.63 7.30
CA LEU A 208 17.75 -7.20 8.63
C LEU A 208 18.86 -6.56 9.46
N THR A 209 19.94 -6.06 8.82
CA THR A 209 21.00 -5.30 9.52
C THR A 209 20.55 -3.91 9.98
N GLN A 210 19.47 -3.39 9.43
CA GLN A 210 18.92 -2.07 9.77
C GLN A 210 17.94 -2.10 10.95
N GLN A 211 17.55 -3.29 11.42
CA GLN A 211 16.63 -3.43 12.55
C GLN A 211 17.36 -3.34 13.88
N GLN A 212 16.89 -2.47 14.76
CA GLN A 212 17.36 -2.35 16.14
C GLN A 212 16.78 -3.47 17.04
N ALA A 213 17.38 -3.65 18.21
CA ALA A 213 16.97 -4.69 19.15
C ALA A 213 15.49 -4.58 19.58
N ASN A 214 14.95 -3.36 19.65
CA ASN A 214 13.55 -3.08 19.96
C ASN A 214 12.61 -3.16 18.74
N GLY A 215 13.07 -3.65 17.59
CA GLY A 215 12.27 -3.84 16.38
C GLY A 215 12.15 -2.61 15.46
N TRP A 216 12.65 -1.45 15.87
CA TRP A 216 12.63 -0.26 15.03
C TRP A 216 13.63 -0.36 13.87
N PHE A 217 13.26 0.14 12.67
CA PHE A 217 14.11 0.10 11.49
C PHE A 217 14.71 1.47 11.19
N ALA A 218 16.03 1.55 11.03
CA ALA A 218 16.71 2.68 10.44
C ALA A 218 16.43 2.76 8.94
N ASN A 219 16.65 3.92 8.31
CA ASN A 219 16.47 4.15 6.87
C ASN A 219 15.05 3.81 6.36
N CYS A 220 14.04 4.02 7.19
CA CYS A 220 12.67 3.60 6.92
C CYS A 220 11.74 4.71 6.41
N ASP A 221 12.09 6.00 6.51
CA ASP A 221 11.19 7.07 6.05
C ASP A 221 11.23 7.26 4.53
N ASN A 222 10.14 7.76 3.95
CA ASN A 222 10.06 8.14 2.55
C ASN A 222 10.78 9.47 2.25
N THR A 223 11.31 10.16 3.27
CA THR A 223 12.15 11.35 3.13
C THR A 223 13.49 11.16 3.86
N VAL A 224 14.53 11.88 3.46
CA VAL A 224 15.80 11.88 4.20
C VAL A 224 15.65 12.66 5.51
N ARG A 225 14.86 13.72 5.49
CA ARG A 225 14.70 14.67 6.59
C ARG A 225 14.12 14.04 7.86
N HIS A 226 13.31 13.00 7.74
CA HIS A 226 12.57 12.41 8.86
C HIS A 226 12.93 10.93 9.11
N ASN A 227 14.14 10.52 8.70
CA ASN A 227 14.63 9.15 8.97
C ASN A 227 14.76 8.83 10.47
N ASP A 228 14.76 9.84 11.34
CA ASP A 228 14.73 9.71 12.79
C ASP A 228 13.34 9.31 13.34
N ARG A 229 12.29 9.46 12.52
CA ARG A 229 10.89 9.17 12.85
C ARG A 229 10.08 8.83 11.59
N PRO A 230 10.27 7.66 11.01
CA PRO A 230 9.57 7.24 9.80
C PRO A 230 8.05 7.24 9.97
N ILE A 231 7.34 7.42 8.85
CA ILE A 231 5.88 7.32 8.80
C ILE A 231 5.44 5.86 8.97
N THR A 232 4.29 5.65 9.60
CA THR A 232 3.70 4.30 9.78
C THR A 232 3.49 3.56 8.47
N HIS A 233 3.23 4.28 7.39
CA HIS A 233 3.08 3.72 6.05
C HIS A 233 4.34 2.97 5.57
N THR A 234 5.52 3.56 5.71
CA THR A 234 6.78 2.92 5.31
C THR A 234 7.23 1.84 6.29
N ILE A 235 6.96 2.01 7.59
CA ILE A 235 7.15 0.94 8.57
C ILE A 235 6.30 -0.28 8.20
N ALA A 236 5.04 -0.07 7.85
CA ALA A 236 4.13 -1.15 7.45
C ALA A 236 4.55 -1.81 6.13
N TYR A 237 5.06 -1.06 5.15
CA TYR A 237 5.66 -1.65 3.94
C TYR A 237 6.83 -2.58 4.27
N THR A 238 7.72 -2.17 5.21
CA THR A 238 8.84 -3.00 5.61
C THR A 238 8.36 -4.31 6.21
N ILE A 239 7.40 -4.25 7.13
CA ILE A 239 6.80 -5.42 7.79
C ILE A 239 6.12 -6.34 6.76
N ASP A 240 5.29 -5.77 5.88
CA ASP A 240 4.53 -6.52 4.88
C ASP A 240 5.45 -7.23 3.88
N GLY A 241 6.48 -6.51 3.39
CA GLY A 241 7.47 -7.09 2.50
C GLY A 241 8.23 -8.27 3.12
N LEU A 242 8.63 -8.18 4.40
CA LEU A 242 9.25 -9.28 5.13
C LEU A 242 8.31 -10.49 5.21
N LEU A 243 7.02 -10.29 5.50
CA LEU A 243 6.03 -11.37 5.61
C LEU A 243 5.71 -11.99 4.24
N GLU A 244 5.60 -11.21 3.18
CA GLU A 244 5.42 -11.74 1.83
C GLU A 244 6.63 -12.56 1.38
N CYS A 245 7.85 -12.11 1.69
CA CYS A 245 9.08 -12.84 1.36
C CYS A 245 9.20 -14.13 2.17
N ASP A 246 8.80 -14.14 3.45
CA ASP A 246 8.75 -15.38 4.24
C ASP A 246 7.80 -16.41 3.61
N HIS A 247 6.63 -15.97 3.12
CA HIS A 247 5.68 -16.86 2.44
C HIS A 247 6.28 -17.54 1.20
N LEU A 248 7.25 -16.90 0.53
CA LEU A 248 7.90 -17.39 -0.69
C LEU A 248 9.21 -18.16 -0.43
N LEU A 249 9.89 -17.87 0.67
CA LEU A 249 11.22 -18.40 1.00
C LEU A 249 11.23 -19.31 2.23
N GLU A 250 10.16 -19.32 3.03
CA GLU A 250 10.04 -20.08 4.30
C GLU A 250 11.18 -19.74 5.27
N ARG A 251 11.42 -18.44 5.52
CA ARG A 251 12.49 -17.92 6.37
C ARG A 251 11.98 -17.34 7.69
N PRO A 252 11.95 -18.10 8.79
CA PRO A 252 11.37 -17.69 10.08
C PRO A 252 11.96 -16.41 10.66
N GLU A 253 13.22 -16.07 10.35
CA GLU A 253 13.84 -14.83 10.79
C GLU A 253 13.14 -13.58 10.22
N LEU A 254 12.52 -13.66 9.03
CA LEU A 254 11.74 -12.58 8.44
C LEU A 254 10.45 -12.35 9.24
N VAL A 255 9.77 -13.44 9.63
CA VAL A 255 8.60 -13.37 10.53
C VAL A 255 8.99 -12.78 11.88
N SER A 256 10.12 -13.22 12.45
CA SER A 256 10.61 -12.70 13.72
C SER A 256 10.88 -11.19 13.68
N ALA A 257 11.52 -10.71 12.62
CA ALA A 257 11.79 -9.29 12.41
C ALA A 257 10.49 -8.47 12.24
N ALA A 258 9.58 -8.95 11.42
CA ALA A 258 8.27 -8.35 11.20
C ALA A 258 7.45 -8.28 12.50
N ALA A 259 7.41 -9.37 13.26
CA ALA A 259 6.65 -9.47 14.51
C ALA A 259 7.19 -8.52 15.61
N LYS A 260 8.51 -8.30 15.69
CA LYS A 260 9.08 -7.35 16.66
C LYS A 260 8.51 -5.94 16.47
N ALA A 261 8.61 -5.38 15.27
CA ALA A 261 8.07 -4.05 14.97
C ALA A 261 6.54 -3.99 15.14
N SER A 262 5.85 -5.05 14.71
CA SER A 262 4.39 -5.15 14.79
C SER A 262 3.89 -5.16 16.24
N ARG A 263 4.56 -5.86 17.17
CA ARG A 263 4.16 -5.90 18.58
C ARG A 263 4.24 -4.54 19.24
N GLU A 264 5.28 -3.75 18.96
CA GLU A 264 5.40 -2.38 19.49
C GLU A 264 4.23 -1.50 19.07
N LEU A 265 3.87 -1.52 17.78
CA LEU A 265 2.73 -0.76 17.27
C LEU A 265 1.39 -1.29 17.81
N LEU A 266 1.25 -2.60 17.94
CA LEU A 266 0.06 -3.23 18.47
C LEU A 266 -0.17 -2.90 19.96
N GLN A 267 0.89 -2.91 20.78
CA GLN A 267 0.85 -2.53 22.18
C GLN A 267 0.40 -1.08 22.39
N GLN A 268 0.70 -0.19 21.44
CA GLN A 268 0.20 1.18 21.50
C GLN A 268 -1.24 1.31 21.00
N PHE A 269 -1.61 0.51 20.00
CA PHE A 269 -2.94 0.58 19.39
C PHE A 269 -4.04 -0.02 20.27
N LEU A 270 -3.84 -1.19 20.85
CA LEU A 270 -4.88 -1.92 21.59
C LEU A 270 -5.51 -1.12 22.73
N PRO A 271 -4.75 -0.44 23.61
CA PRO A 271 -5.32 0.36 24.68
C PRO A 271 -5.98 1.65 24.19
N ASN A 272 -5.40 2.28 23.18
CA ASN A 272 -5.76 3.64 22.77
C ASN A 272 -6.75 3.70 21.61
N GLY A 273 -6.89 2.61 20.84
CA GLY A 273 -7.69 2.54 19.62
C GLY A 273 -7.17 3.42 18.47
N THR A 274 -5.98 3.99 18.61
CA THR A 274 -5.37 4.87 17.61
C THR A 274 -3.84 4.70 17.58
N LEU A 275 -3.24 5.09 16.45
CA LEU A 275 -1.78 5.16 16.25
C LEU A 275 -1.39 6.58 15.89
N HIS A 276 -0.12 6.89 16.10
CA HIS A 276 0.48 8.10 15.53
C HIS A 276 0.94 7.87 14.10
N GLY A 277 1.07 8.95 13.35
CA GLY A 277 1.52 8.90 11.96
C GLY A 277 3.01 8.61 11.80
N ARG A 278 3.82 8.87 12.84
CA ARG A 278 5.27 8.68 12.86
C ARG A 278 5.74 8.13 14.19
N TYR A 279 6.85 7.37 14.17
CA TYR A 279 7.48 6.81 15.38
C TYR A 279 9.00 6.93 15.31
N ASN A 280 9.61 7.43 16.40
CA ASN A 280 11.06 7.49 16.53
C ASN A 280 11.65 6.14 17.03
N ALA A 281 12.97 6.09 17.21
CA ALA A 281 13.68 4.88 17.62
C ALA A 281 13.31 4.36 19.04
N GLN A 282 12.65 5.16 19.86
CA GLN A 282 12.09 4.76 21.15
C GLN A 282 10.59 4.45 21.08
N TRP A 283 10.05 4.33 19.89
CA TRP A 283 8.62 4.14 19.60
C TRP A 283 7.72 5.27 20.17
N ILE A 284 8.29 6.47 20.38
CA ILE A 284 7.50 7.64 20.75
C ILE A 284 6.79 8.16 19.49
N GLY A 285 5.47 8.19 19.56
CA GLY A 285 4.62 8.58 18.43
C GLY A 285 4.50 10.09 18.27
N SER A 286 4.26 10.54 17.05
CA SER A 286 3.97 11.92 16.68
C SER A 286 3.07 11.99 15.45
N GLU A 287 2.45 13.14 15.24
CA GLU A 287 1.54 13.42 14.13
C GLU A 287 0.24 12.60 14.16
N TYR A 288 -0.72 13.00 13.35
CA TYR A 288 -2.02 12.34 13.22
C TYR A 288 -1.90 10.99 12.48
N PRO A 289 -2.81 10.05 12.76
CA PRO A 289 -2.85 8.75 12.08
C PRO A 289 -2.86 8.88 10.55
N LEU A 290 -2.10 8.01 9.89
CA LEU A 290 -2.08 7.84 8.44
C LEU A 290 -2.96 6.65 8.07
N MET A 291 -3.99 6.86 7.26
CA MET A 291 -4.94 5.79 6.95
C MET A 291 -4.32 4.66 6.13
N THR A 292 -3.38 4.98 5.23
CA THR A 292 -2.61 3.97 4.51
C THR A 292 -1.86 3.04 5.48
N GLY A 293 -1.09 3.62 6.41
CA GLY A 293 -0.33 2.85 7.40
C GLY A 293 -1.22 2.02 8.31
N CYS A 294 -2.35 2.58 8.77
CA CYS A 294 -3.33 1.87 9.59
C CYS A 294 -3.91 0.66 8.84
N ALA A 295 -4.28 0.82 7.56
CA ALA A 295 -4.81 -0.27 6.75
C ALA A 295 -3.77 -1.37 6.50
N GLN A 296 -2.53 -0.99 6.18
CA GLN A 296 -1.44 -1.96 6.02
C GLN A 296 -1.14 -2.72 7.31
N LEU A 297 -1.18 -2.07 8.48
CA LEU A 297 -0.99 -2.76 9.76
C LEU A 297 -2.12 -3.76 10.03
N ALA A 298 -3.36 -3.48 9.66
CA ALA A 298 -4.43 -4.48 9.73
C ALA A 298 -4.13 -5.71 8.87
N ILE A 299 -3.54 -5.53 7.68
CA ILE A 299 -3.10 -6.62 6.81
C ILE A 299 -1.97 -7.42 7.46
N THR A 300 -0.91 -6.73 7.89
CA THR A 300 0.27 -7.39 8.49
C THR A 300 -0.06 -8.13 9.79
N TRP A 301 -0.94 -7.58 10.62
CA TRP A 301 -1.43 -8.26 11.83
C TRP A 301 -2.28 -9.47 11.48
N SER A 302 -3.13 -9.41 10.45
CA SER A 302 -3.87 -10.58 9.95
C SER A 302 -2.92 -11.69 9.50
N THR A 303 -1.86 -11.33 8.77
CA THR A 303 -0.84 -12.27 8.30
C THR A 303 -0.04 -12.87 9.47
N LEU A 304 0.36 -12.03 10.43
CA LEU A 304 1.07 -12.50 11.64
C LEU A 304 0.21 -13.46 12.46
N PHE A 305 -1.08 -13.17 12.64
CA PHE A 305 -1.98 -14.12 13.31
C PHE A 305 -1.99 -15.48 12.58
N GLN A 306 -2.13 -15.48 11.26
CA GLN A 306 -2.12 -16.73 10.46
C GLN A 306 -0.81 -17.50 10.58
N ARG A 307 0.34 -16.79 10.72
CA ARG A 307 1.67 -17.40 10.83
C ARG A 307 2.03 -17.86 12.24
N THR A 308 1.56 -17.17 13.27
CA THR A 308 1.99 -17.38 14.65
C THR A 308 0.90 -17.92 15.58
N GLY A 309 -0.38 -17.74 15.23
CA GLY A 309 -1.51 -18.06 16.10
C GLY A 309 -1.71 -17.10 17.27
N GLU A 310 -0.97 -15.98 17.33
CA GLU A 310 -1.05 -15.02 18.43
C GLU A 310 -2.33 -14.18 18.35
N GLU A 311 -3.30 -14.43 19.22
CA GLU A 311 -4.62 -13.74 19.26
C GLU A 311 -4.55 -12.20 19.31
N PRO A 312 -3.57 -11.54 20.00
CA PRO A 312 -3.48 -10.08 19.98
C PRO A 312 -3.37 -9.48 18.57
N PHE A 313 -2.72 -10.16 17.63
CA PHE A 313 -2.64 -9.72 16.24
C PHE A 313 -4.02 -9.77 15.55
N ARG A 314 -4.80 -10.82 15.81
CA ARG A 314 -6.18 -10.94 15.30
C ARG A 314 -7.06 -9.82 15.82
N ASP A 315 -7.04 -9.60 17.13
CA ASP A 315 -7.81 -8.54 17.79
C ASP A 315 -7.44 -7.15 17.28
N GLY A 316 -6.14 -6.91 17.10
CA GLY A 316 -5.62 -5.67 16.53
C GLY A 316 -6.09 -5.44 15.10
N ALA A 317 -6.01 -6.46 14.25
CA ALA A 317 -6.44 -6.38 12.86
C ALA A 317 -7.95 -6.07 12.74
N ILE A 318 -8.78 -6.77 13.51
CA ILE A 318 -10.23 -6.56 13.54
C ILE A 318 -10.54 -5.15 14.04
N LYS A 319 -10.01 -4.75 15.21
CA LYS A 319 -10.25 -3.44 15.82
C LYS A 319 -9.80 -2.29 14.89
N MET A 320 -8.64 -2.42 14.22
CA MET A 320 -8.16 -1.42 13.27
C MET A 320 -9.09 -1.31 12.06
N THR A 321 -9.54 -2.42 11.51
CA THR A 321 -10.43 -2.42 10.35
C THR A 321 -11.79 -1.80 10.68
N GLU A 322 -12.33 -2.05 11.88
CA GLU A 322 -13.56 -1.41 12.36
C GLU A 322 -13.41 0.12 12.48
N ALA A 323 -12.27 0.60 13.02
CA ALA A 323 -11.96 2.02 13.06
C ALA A 323 -11.86 2.64 11.66
N LEU A 324 -11.24 1.93 10.71
CA LEU A 324 -11.13 2.40 9.32
C LEU A 324 -12.47 2.46 8.60
N LYS A 325 -13.41 1.53 8.85
CA LYS A 325 -14.78 1.61 8.32
C LYS A 325 -15.49 2.88 8.77
N THR A 326 -15.29 3.30 10.01
CA THR A 326 -15.83 4.57 10.53
C THR A 326 -15.25 5.78 9.79
N VAL A 327 -13.96 5.76 9.50
CA VAL A 327 -13.31 6.84 8.73
C VAL A 327 -13.84 6.89 7.30
N GLN A 328 -14.00 5.75 6.65
CA GLN A 328 -14.61 5.68 5.31
C GLN A 328 -16.05 6.18 5.33
N HIS A 329 -16.84 5.86 6.36
CA HIS A 329 -18.21 6.29 6.48
C HIS A 329 -18.33 7.83 6.43
N ALA A 330 -17.40 8.57 7.02
CA ALA A 330 -17.33 10.01 6.92
C ALA A 330 -17.26 10.50 5.46
N SER A 331 -16.61 9.73 4.57
CA SER A 331 -16.51 10.08 3.16
C SER A 331 -17.85 10.00 2.41
N LEU A 332 -18.82 9.24 2.91
CA LEU A 332 -20.12 9.06 2.25
C LEU A 332 -20.99 10.33 2.25
N VAL A 333 -20.75 11.26 3.17
CA VAL A 333 -21.50 12.52 3.28
C VAL A 333 -20.90 13.66 2.47
N GLY A 334 -19.71 13.48 1.88
CA GLY A 334 -19.00 14.46 1.08
C GLY A 334 -19.42 14.49 -0.40
N PRO A 335 -18.64 15.20 -1.25
CA PRO A 335 -18.78 15.18 -2.69
C PRO A 335 -18.74 13.76 -3.27
N LEU A 336 -19.37 13.55 -4.43
CA LEU A 336 -19.46 12.22 -5.06
C LEU A 336 -18.06 11.65 -5.37
N GLU A 337 -17.16 12.49 -5.78
CA GLU A 337 -15.81 12.16 -6.23
C GLU A 337 -15.01 11.42 -5.16
N GLN A 338 -15.24 11.73 -3.87
CA GLN A 338 -14.49 11.10 -2.77
C GLN A 338 -15.28 10.02 -2.01
N ARG A 339 -16.54 9.73 -2.41
CA ARG A 339 -17.36 8.73 -1.71
C ARG A 339 -16.70 7.35 -1.73
N GLY A 340 -16.65 6.71 -0.57
CA GLY A 340 -16.02 5.41 -0.38
C GLY A 340 -14.50 5.43 -0.26
N ALA A 341 -13.86 6.58 -0.45
CA ALA A 341 -12.42 6.74 -0.33
C ALA A 341 -11.94 6.79 1.11
N MET A 342 -10.66 6.45 1.30
CA MET A 342 -9.91 6.70 2.53
C MET A 342 -9.12 8.01 2.40
N PRO A 343 -9.15 8.90 3.40
CA PRO A 343 -8.29 10.08 3.40
C PRO A 343 -6.82 9.70 3.65
N GLY A 344 -5.91 10.60 3.32
CA GLY A 344 -4.49 10.39 3.62
C GLY A 344 -4.19 10.35 5.12
N SER A 345 -4.79 11.27 5.88
CA SER A 345 -4.68 11.36 7.35
C SER A 345 -6.06 11.45 7.99
N TYR A 346 -6.13 11.12 9.27
CA TYR A 346 -7.29 11.41 10.10
C TYR A 346 -6.89 12.22 11.35
N PRO A 347 -7.42 13.43 11.52
CA PRO A 347 -8.38 14.10 10.66
C PRO A 347 -7.80 14.49 9.27
N LEU A 348 -8.69 14.82 8.34
CA LEU A 348 -8.36 15.10 6.92
C LEU A 348 -7.32 16.24 6.74
N TRP A 349 -7.14 17.11 7.74
CA TRP A 349 -6.13 18.16 7.74
C TRP A 349 -4.79 17.74 8.35
N GLY A 350 -4.59 16.45 8.63
CA GLY A 350 -3.29 15.90 9.02
C GLY A 350 -2.22 16.14 7.95
N ARG A 351 -0.96 15.92 8.30
CA ARG A 351 0.17 16.33 7.43
C ARG A 351 0.38 15.47 6.20
N TYR A 352 0.01 14.19 6.28
CA TYR A 352 0.19 13.27 5.16
C TYR A 352 -1.01 13.39 4.22
N GLU A 353 -0.73 13.74 2.95
CA GLU A 353 -1.75 13.91 1.91
C GLU A 353 -2.95 14.76 2.41
N LYS A 354 -2.63 15.96 2.88
CA LYS A 354 -3.58 16.88 3.48
C LYS A 354 -4.72 17.22 2.53
N PHE A 355 -5.96 17.05 2.98
CA PHE A 355 -7.19 17.24 2.20
C PHE A 355 -7.32 16.36 0.95
N ALA A 356 -6.53 15.29 0.86
CA ALA A 356 -6.57 14.35 -0.25
C ALA A 356 -7.15 12.99 0.16
N PHE A 357 -7.65 12.30 -0.84
CA PHE A 357 -8.13 10.93 -0.80
C PHE A 357 -7.26 10.09 -1.74
N PRO A 358 -6.11 9.62 -1.26
CA PRO A 358 -5.19 8.85 -2.08
C PRO A 358 -5.82 7.53 -2.51
N ASN A 359 -5.69 7.18 -3.79
CA ASN A 359 -6.19 5.90 -4.29
C ASN A 359 -5.50 4.73 -3.57
N TRP A 360 -4.22 4.87 -3.19
CA TRP A 360 -3.49 3.85 -2.43
C TRP A 360 -4.01 3.67 -0.99
N ALA A 361 -4.47 4.72 -0.31
CA ALA A 361 -5.09 4.56 1.00
C ALA A 361 -6.36 3.71 0.92
N THR A 362 -7.17 3.94 -0.11
CA THR A 362 -8.39 3.16 -0.37
C THR A 362 -8.06 1.73 -0.79
N LYS A 363 -7.05 1.53 -1.63
CA LYS A 363 -6.57 0.19 -2.02
C LYS A 363 -6.15 -0.63 -0.81
N TYR A 364 -5.33 -0.08 0.10
CA TYR A 364 -4.93 -0.81 1.30
C TYR A 364 -6.09 -1.07 2.26
N PHE A 365 -7.08 -0.19 2.30
CA PHE A 365 -8.31 -0.46 3.06
C PHE A 365 -9.12 -1.63 2.47
N ILE A 366 -9.21 -1.74 1.14
CA ILE A 366 -9.80 -2.91 0.46
C ILE A 366 -9.08 -4.19 0.90
N ASP A 367 -7.75 -4.20 0.84
CA ASP A 367 -6.96 -5.37 1.20
C ASP A 367 -7.09 -5.71 2.69
N ALA A 368 -7.19 -4.71 3.58
CA ALA A 368 -7.43 -4.91 5.00
C ALA A 368 -8.78 -5.58 5.27
N LEU A 369 -9.85 -5.12 4.60
CA LEU A 369 -11.17 -5.76 4.69
C LEU A 369 -11.10 -7.22 4.26
N LEU A 370 -10.48 -7.50 3.11
CA LEU A 370 -10.33 -8.87 2.59
C LEU A 370 -9.45 -9.75 3.48
N ALA A 371 -8.39 -9.20 4.09
CA ALA A 371 -7.52 -9.93 5.00
C ALA A 371 -8.23 -10.32 6.29
N VAL A 372 -8.97 -9.38 6.89
CA VAL A 372 -9.70 -9.61 8.14
C VAL A 372 -10.84 -10.62 7.96
N GLU A 373 -11.53 -10.62 6.82
CA GLU A 373 -12.57 -11.62 6.54
C GLU A 373 -12.02 -13.06 6.46
N ARG A 374 -10.73 -13.24 6.15
CA ARG A 374 -10.07 -14.56 6.14
C ARG A 374 -9.76 -15.09 7.54
N ILE A 375 -9.57 -14.22 8.53
CA ILE A 375 -9.22 -14.58 9.91
C ILE A 375 -10.40 -14.57 10.87
N LYS A 376 -11.58 -14.11 10.45
CA LYS A 376 -12.82 -14.21 11.21
C LYS A 376 -13.45 -15.61 11.20
N LYS A 377 -13.03 -16.43 10.24
CA LYS A 377 -13.45 -17.82 10.08
C LYS A 377 -12.64 -18.72 10.99
#